data_20ad31a1dca9089580a2cb6c1c139276
#
_entry.id   20ad31a1dca9089580a2cb6c1c139276
#
_cell.length_a   1.000
_cell.length_b   1.000
_cell.length_c   1.000
_cell.angle_alpha   90.00
_cell.angle_beta   90.00
_cell.angle_gamma   90.00
#
_symmetry.space_group_name_H-M   'P 1'
#
loop_
_entity.id
_entity.type
_entity.pdbx_description
1 polymer ?
#
loop_
_entity_poly.entity_id
_entity_poly.type
_entity_poly.pdbx_seq_one_letter_code
_entity_poly.pdbx_strand_id
1 'polypeptide(L)'
;MSQLERSSFSVNPAQCKWLLKNSTDISIYVQPSNTRCFSNAEYEHAGLTLKEDLSNCDILLGIKELPVYMLIANKKYLFFSHTKKKQPYNQHLMHTMMDHNITLVDYECLEHEDGQRIIGFGFFAGIVGAHNGVMAYGKRTGAFELGRVFARKDYRELIHTYFGLKLPNIKIAITGSGRVAHGILDVMNLMGITEVEPDEYLERNFTYPVYVQLKGHDLYTHRELKTYKREHFHEHPTEYRSRFLPYTRCTDILMNGIYWDVNTPRLFEKTDIDESFTINTIADITDDENGSVPINLGDNTIEDPVYGVSKTTFEKTAPYINGSIDIMAVGNLPNELPRDASRYFGEQLIKHVLTDLLGNGSEMIERATILKDGKLTPHFEYLEDYAAH
;
A
#
# COMPACT_ATOMS: atom_id res chain seq x y z
N MET A 1 -23.40 -8.09 -6.75
CA MET A 1 -22.28 -7.67 -5.91
C MET A 1 -21.49 -6.62 -6.66
N SER A 2 -21.36 -5.42 -6.15
CA SER A 2 -20.56 -4.37 -6.77
C SER A 2 -19.07 -4.77 -6.74
N GLN A 3 -18.22 -4.20 -7.61
CA GLN A 3 -16.77 -4.44 -7.55
C GLN A 3 -16.17 -4.00 -6.19
N LEU A 4 -16.85 -3.08 -5.49
CA LEU A 4 -16.48 -2.53 -4.18
C LEU A 4 -16.49 -3.56 -3.05
N GLU A 5 -17.28 -4.63 -3.18
CA GLU A 5 -17.36 -5.71 -2.18
C GLU A 5 -16.33 -6.84 -2.42
N ARG A 6 -15.48 -6.71 -3.46
CA ARG A 6 -14.52 -7.76 -3.81
C ARG A 6 -13.17 -7.51 -3.18
N SER A 7 -12.67 -8.49 -2.48
CA SER A 7 -11.35 -8.45 -1.86
C SER A 7 -10.27 -9.10 -2.74
N SER A 8 -9.03 -8.64 -2.55
CA SER A 8 -7.84 -9.29 -3.13
C SER A 8 -7.64 -10.70 -2.57
N PHE A 9 -6.92 -11.55 -3.29
CA PHE A 9 -6.64 -12.93 -2.90
C PHE A 9 -5.17 -13.30 -3.18
N SER A 10 -4.62 -14.27 -2.42
CA SER A 10 -3.19 -14.58 -2.44
C SER A 10 -2.71 -15.21 -3.75
N VAL A 11 -3.50 -16.11 -4.35
CA VAL A 11 -3.15 -16.83 -5.58
C VAL A 11 -4.39 -16.97 -6.47
N ASN A 12 -4.35 -16.44 -7.69
CA ASN A 12 -5.48 -16.47 -8.60
C ASN A 12 -5.65 -17.82 -9.32
N PRO A 13 -6.79 -18.09 -10.01
CA PRO A 13 -7.05 -19.38 -10.67
C PRO A 13 -5.97 -19.79 -11.68
N ALA A 14 -5.45 -18.86 -12.47
CA ALA A 14 -4.42 -19.15 -13.47
C ALA A 14 -3.07 -19.53 -12.81
N GLN A 15 -2.72 -18.86 -11.73
CA GLN A 15 -1.53 -19.15 -10.94
C GLN A 15 -1.64 -20.51 -10.23
N CYS A 16 -2.78 -20.83 -9.65
CA CYS A 16 -3.03 -22.16 -9.09
C CYS A 16 -2.89 -23.26 -10.13
N LYS A 17 -3.51 -23.08 -11.31
CA LYS A 17 -3.38 -24.02 -12.43
C LYS A 17 -1.93 -24.19 -12.87
N TRP A 18 -1.16 -23.10 -12.92
CA TRP A 18 0.26 -23.13 -13.25
C TRP A 18 1.06 -23.91 -12.19
N LEU A 19 0.80 -23.69 -10.91
CA LEU A 19 1.44 -24.41 -9.81
C LEU A 19 1.18 -25.92 -9.90
N LEU A 20 -0.08 -26.34 -10.07
CA LEU A 20 -0.43 -27.76 -10.22
C LEU A 20 0.21 -28.42 -11.44
N LYS A 21 0.46 -27.66 -12.51
CA LYS A 21 1.13 -28.17 -13.70
C LYS A 21 2.64 -28.36 -13.51
N ASN A 22 3.25 -27.49 -12.68
CA ASN A 22 4.71 -27.43 -12.55
C ASN A 22 5.24 -28.04 -11.24
N SER A 23 4.35 -28.51 -10.36
CA SER A 23 4.67 -29.15 -9.09
C SER A 23 3.79 -30.38 -8.91
N THR A 24 4.41 -31.56 -8.86
CA THR A 24 3.67 -32.85 -8.81
C THR A 24 3.25 -33.24 -7.39
N ASP A 25 3.90 -32.64 -6.37
CA ASP A 25 3.77 -33.07 -4.97
C ASP A 25 2.89 -32.15 -4.12
N ILE A 26 2.12 -31.27 -4.78
CA ILE A 26 1.20 -30.35 -4.11
C ILE A 26 -0.24 -30.59 -4.53
N SER A 27 -1.15 -30.40 -3.59
CA SER A 27 -2.59 -30.31 -3.83
C SER A 27 -3.08 -28.94 -3.39
N ILE A 28 -3.88 -28.28 -4.22
CA ILE A 28 -4.42 -26.95 -3.93
C ILE A 28 -5.93 -27.06 -3.78
N TYR A 29 -6.44 -26.68 -2.64
CA TYR A 29 -7.86 -26.53 -2.37
C TYR A 29 -8.22 -25.07 -2.17
N VAL A 30 -9.43 -24.69 -2.55
CA VAL A 30 -9.91 -23.32 -2.43
C VAL A 30 -11.17 -23.30 -1.61
N GLN A 31 -11.17 -22.56 -0.50
CA GLN A 31 -12.38 -22.39 0.30
C GLN A 31 -13.39 -21.51 -0.47
N PRO A 32 -14.66 -21.89 -0.56
CA PRO A 32 -15.70 -21.09 -1.20
C PRO A 32 -15.82 -19.69 -0.60
N SER A 33 -16.06 -18.69 -1.44
CA SER A 33 -16.21 -17.30 -0.97
C SER A 33 -17.10 -16.52 -1.95
N ASN A 34 -17.93 -15.64 -1.40
CA ASN A 34 -18.78 -14.72 -2.17
C ASN A 34 -18.19 -13.31 -2.28
N THR A 35 -17.13 -12.99 -1.52
CA THR A 35 -16.51 -11.64 -1.47
C THR A 35 -15.21 -11.54 -2.25
N ARG A 36 -14.67 -12.65 -2.69
CA ARG A 36 -13.42 -12.73 -3.44
C ARG A 36 -13.56 -12.18 -4.86
N CYS A 37 -12.53 -11.48 -5.37
CA CYS A 37 -12.55 -10.90 -6.73
C CYS A 37 -12.54 -11.94 -7.86
N PHE A 38 -12.10 -13.18 -7.57
CA PHE A 38 -12.24 -14.34 -8.45
C PHE A 38 -13.34 -15.25 -7.91
N SER A 39 -14.33 -15.56 -8.74
CA SER A 39 -15.48 -16.38 -8.35
C SER A 39 -15.09 -17.84 -8.10
N ASN A 40 -15.93 -18.56 -7.36
CA ASN A 40 -15.79 -20.00 -7.17
C ASN A 40 -15.71 -20.74 -8.53
N ALA A 41 -16.59 -20.40 -9.47
CA ALA A 41 -16.62 -20.99 -10.81
C ALA A 41 -15.31 -20.78 -11.59
N GLU A 42 -14.61 -19.66 -11.43
CA GLU A 42 -13.32 -19.43 -12.08
C GLU A 42 -12.24 -20.39 -11.56
N TYR A 43 -12.25 -20.73 -10.27
CA TYR A 43 -11.34 -21.74 -9.71
C TYR A 43 -11.69 -23.15 -10.20
N GLU A 44 -12.98 -23.51 -10.22
CA GLU A 44 -13.44 -24.80 -10.75
C GLU A 44 -13.09 -24.97 -12.24
N HIS A 45 -13.29 -23.94 -13.07
CA HIS A 45 -12.87 -23.94 -14.48
C HIS A 45 -11.34 -24.06 -14.65
N ALA A 46 -10.56 -23.61 -13.70
CA ALA A 46 -9.11 -23.79 -13.70
C ALA A 46 -8.69 -25.21 -13.24
N GLY A 47 -9.64 -26.06 -12.86
CA GLY A 47 -9.41 -27.44 -12.46
C GLY A 47 -9.15 -27.61 -10.95
N LEU A 48 -9.52 -26.62 -10.13
CA LEU A 48 -9.34 -26.66 -8.67
C LEU A 48 -10.60 -27.18 -7.98
N THR A 49 -10.39 -27.86 -6.86
CA THR A 49 -11.47 -28.35 -5.99
C THR A 49 -11.82 -27.30 -4.95
N LEU A 50 -13.09 -26.96 -4.89
CA LEU A 50 -13.63 -26.16 -3.76
C LEU A 50 -13.85 -27.06 -2.56
N LYS A 51 -13.48 -26.59 -1.37
CA LYS A 51 -13.57 -27.36 -0.13
C LYS A 51 -13.83 -26.44 1.06
N GLU A 52 -14.93 -26.65 1.76
CA GLU A 52 -15.28 -25.88 2.98
C GLU A 52 -14.33 -26.22 4.13
N ASP A 53 -14.12 -27.51 4.38
CA ASP A 53 -13.21 -27.99 5.44
C ASP A 53 -11.78 -28.11 4.90
N LEU A 54 -10.89 -27.29 5.42
CA LEU A 54 -9.46 -27.25 5.11
C LEU A 54 -8.60 -27.97 6.17
N SER A 55 -9.19 -28.74 7.09
CA SER A 55 -8.49 -29.44 8.17
C SER A 55 -7.38 -30.38 7.68
N ASN A 56 -7.49 -30.92 6.46
CA ASN A 56 -6.49 -31.77 5.82
C ASN A 56 -5.40 -31.00 5.06
N CYS A 57 -5.41 -29.66 5.06
CA CYS A 57 -4.36 -28.86 4.44
C CYS A 57 -3.23 -28.62 5.46
N ASP A 58 -1.99 -28.65 5.01
CA ASP A 58 -0.81 -28.38 5.85
C ASP A 58 -0.56 -26.87 5.98
N ILE A 59 -0.81 -26.12 4.91
CA ILE A 59 -0.54 -24.70 4.81
C ILE A 59 -1.81 -23.96 4.35
N LEU A 60 -2.16 -22.91 5.07
CA LEU A 60 -3.32 -22.06 4.80
C LEU A 60 -2.88 -20.66 4.41
N LEU A 61 -3.28 -20.21 3.23
CA LEU A 61 -2.93 -18.90 2.68
C LEU A 61 -4.13 -17.96 2.76
N GLY A 62 -3.98 -16.84 3.49
CA GLY A 62 -4.93 -15.73 3.52
C GLY A 62 -4.32 -14.45 2.96
N ILE A 63 -5.03 -13.35 3.06
CA ILE A 63 -4.47 -12.00 2.87
C ILE A 63 -4.42 -11.29 4.22
N LYS A 64 -5.55 -11.12 4.86
CA LYS A 64 -5.69 -10.50 6.18
C LYS A 64 -5.96 -11.57 7.25
N GLU A 65 -5.90 -11.12 8.47
CA GLU A 65 -6.27 -11.92 9.65
C GLU A 65 -7.65 -12.55 9.50
N LEU A 66 -7.76 -13.75 10.03
CA LEU A 66 -9.02 -14.51 10.10
C LEU A 66 -9.71 -14.27 11.44
N PRO A 67 -11.05 -14.31 11.49
CA PRO A 67 -11.77 -14.43 12.75
C PRO A 67 -11.25 -15.63 13.54
N VAL A 68 -11.00 -15.47 14.83
CA VAL A 68 -10.36 -16.50 15.67
C VAL A 68 -11.06 -17.85 15.64
N TYR A 69 -12.39 -17.86 15.54
CA TYR A 69 -13.20 -19.09 15.45
C TYR A 69 -13.01 -19.88 14.15
N MET A 70 -12.35 -19.30 13.14
CA MET A 70 -12.01 -19.96 11.87
C MET A 70 -10.60 -20.56 11.86
N LEU A 71 -9.82 -20.34 12.90
CA LEU A 71 -8.47 -20.88 12.99
C LEU A 71 -8.50 -22.39 13.23
N ILE A 72 -7.75 -23.14 12.45
CA ILE A 72 -7.59 -24.58 12.55
C ILE A 72 -6.27 -24.85 13.28
N ALA A 73 -6.34 -25.60 14.38
CA ALA A 73 -5.18 -25.91 15.20
C ALA A 73 -4.12 -26.76 14.45
N ASN A 74 -2.86 -26.63 14.86
CA ASN A 74 -1.70 -27.36 14.35
C ASN A 74 -1.45 -27.14 12.83
N LYS A 75 -1.76 -25.92 12.32
CA LYS A 75 -1.54 -25.57 10.90
C LYS A 75 -0.49 -24.48 10.75
N LYS A 76 0.07 -24.39 9.54
CA LYS A 76 0.90 -23.28 9.11
C LYS A 76 0.05 -22.26 8.36
N TYR A 77 0.07 -21.02 8.80
CA TYR A 77 -0.66 -19.91 8.20
C TYR A 77 0.27 -18.89 7.59
N LEU A 78 -0.16 -18.30 6.46
CA LEU A 78 0.45 -17.10 5.87
C LEU A 78 -0.63 -16.04 5.64
N PHE A 79 -0.53 -14.92 6.34
CA PHE A 79 -1.35 -13.72 6.17
C PHE A 79 -0.69 -12.50 6.81
N PHE A 80 -1.22 -11.30 6.57
CA PHE A 80 -0.86 -10.09 7.32
C PHE A 80 -1.55 -10.13 8.67
N SER A 81 -0.83 -10.45 9.74
CA SER A 81 -1.41 -10.59 11.08
C SER A 81 -1.54 -9.27 11.83
N HIS A 82 -0.77 -8.25 11.43
CA HIS A 82 -0.65 -6.97 12.12
C HIS A 82 -0.25 -7.09 13.61
N THR A 83 0.29 -8.23 14.04
CA THR A 83 0.73 -8.45 15.42
C THR A 83 2.13 -7.92 15.70
N LYS A 84 2.98 -7.82 14.67
CA LYS A 84 4.36 -7.30 14.72
C LYS A 84 4.46 -5.94 15.44
N LYS A 85 3.44 -5.09 15.29
CA LYS A 85 3.37 -3.74 15.88
C LYS A 85 2.59 -3.68 17.20
N LYS A 86 2.32 -4.82 17.83
CA LYS A 86 1.56 -4.92 19.09
C LYS A 86 0.20 -4.21 19.04
N GLN A 87 -0.52 -4.32 17.93
CA GLN A 87 -1.85 -3.73 17.78
C GLN A 87 -2.83 -4.33 18.79
N PRO A 88 -3.44 -3.55 19.70
CA PRO A 88 -4.25 -4.09 20.81
C PRO A 88 -5.41 -4.97 20.34
N TYR A 89 -6.04 -4.65 19.20
CA TYR A 89 -7.17 -5.40 18.66
C TYR A 89 -6.79 -6.79 18.15
N ASN A 90 -5.49 -7.07 17.88
CA ASN A 90 -4.99 -8.37 17.42
C ASN A 90 -4.32 -9.20 18.53
N GLN A 91 -4.33 -8.73 19.78
CA GLN A 91 -3.78 -9.49 20.89
C GLN A 91 -4.52 -10.82 21.07
N HIS A 92 -5.85 -10.80 21.04
CA HIS A 92 -6.66 -12.02 21.11
C HIS A 92 -6.37 -13.02 19.98
N LEU A 93 -6.08 -12.51 18.76
CA LEU A 93 -5.64 -13.36 17.65
C LEU A 93 -4.30 -14.04 17.97
N MET A 94 -3.34 -13.30 18.53
CA MET A 94 -2.04 -13.84 18.94
C MET A 94 -2.21 -14.97 19.96
N HIS A 95 -2.97 -14.75 21.04
CA HIS A 95 -3.23 -15.77 22.07
C HIS A 95 -3.89 -17.01 21.47
N THR A 96 -4.94 -16.84 20.65
CA THR A 96 -5.62 -17.98 20.02
C THR A 96 -4.68 -18.78 19.12
N MET A 97 -3.81 -18.13 18.36
CA MET A 97 -2.83 -18.84 17.53
C MET A 97 -1.81 -19.64 18.36
N MET A 98 -1.41 -19.12 19.52
CA MET A 98 -0.52 -19.82 20.46
C MET A 98 -1.23 -21.05 21.06
N ASP A 99 -2.46 -20.89 21.56
CA ASP A 99 -3.27 -21.97 22.13
C ASP A 99 -3.57 -23.07 21.11
N HIS A 100 -3.74 -22.72 19.86
CA HIS A 100 -4.00 -23.65 18.77
C HIS A 100 -2.73 -24.26 18.17
N ASN A 101 -1.55 -24.02 18.76
CA ASN A 101 -0.28 -24.57 18.29
C ASN A 101 0.00 -24.24 16.81
N ILE A 102 -0.33 -23.01 16.39
CA ILE A 102 -0.21 -22.55 15.01
C ILE A 102 1.22 -22.08 14.71
N THR A 103 1.70 -22.37 13.51
CA THR A 103 2.88 -21.73 12.93
C THR A 103 2.42 -20.57 12.05
N LEU A 104 2.83 -19.34 12.37
CA LEU A 104 2.50 -18.13 11.63
C LEU A 104 3.71 -17.58 10.91
N VAL A 105 3.66 -17.55 9.58
CA VAL A 105 4.56 -16.78 8.72
C VAL A 105 3.82 -15.51 8.31
N ASP A 106 4.32 -14.34 8.72
CA ASP A 106 3.64 -13.08 8.39
C ASP A 106 4.19 -12.48 7.10
N TYR A 107 3.31 -12.15 6.17
CA TYR A 107 3.69 -11.48 4.92
C TYR A 107 4.41 -10.14 5.15
N GLU A 108 4.12 -9.45 6.25
CA GLU A 108 4.77 -8.19 6.59
C GLU A 108 6.25 -8.37 6.94
N CYS A 109 6.64 -9.57 7.38
CA CYS A 109 7.99 -9.91 7.80
C CYS A 109 8.82 -10.61 6.71
N LEU A 110 8.24 -10.87 5.52
CA LEU A 110 8.97 -11.41 4.37
C LEU A 110 9.82 -10.31 3.74
N GLU A 111 11.10 -10.31 4.06
CA GLU A 111 12.06 -9.28 3.66
C GLU A 111 13.31 -9.91 3.02
N HIS A 112 13.88 -9.21 2.03
CA HIS A 112 15.21 -9.48 1.50
C HIS A 112 16.27 -9.22 2.58
N GLU A 113 17.51 -9.58 2.31
CA GLU A 113 18.64 -9.36 3.23
C GLU A 113 18.86 -7.86 3.55
N ASP A 114 18.51 -6.98 2.64
CA ASP A 114 18.61 -5.53 2.78
C ASP A 114 17.40 -4.90 3.53
N GLY A 115 16.50 -5.72 4.10
CA GLY A 115 15.30 -5.29 4.82
C GLY A 115 14.15 -4.82 3.92
N GLN A 116 14.28 -4.91 2.59
CA GLN A 116 13.17 -4.58 1.71
C GLN A 116 12.11 -5.68 1.74
N ARG A 117 10.86 -5.30 2.01
CA ARG A 117 9.73 -6.22 2.01
C ARG A 117 9.55 -6.86 0.63
N ILE A 118 9.39 -8.18 0.56
CA ILE A 118 9.25 -8.95 -0.68
C ILE A 118 7.84 -8.82 -1.25
N ILE A 119 6.82 -8.97 -0.41
CA ILE A 119 5.41 -9.00 -0.80
C ILE A 119 4.68 -7.77 -0.31
N GLY A 120 3.73 -7.28 -1.08
CA GLY A 120 2.82 -6.21 -0.68
C GLY A 120 2.05 -5.62 -1.85
N PHE A 121 1.05 -4.84 -1.52
CA PHE A 121 0.15 -4.20 -2.48
C PHE A 121 0.55 -2.76 -2.85
N GLY A 122 1.72 -2.29 -2.37
CA GLY A 122 2.14 -0.89 -2.52
C GLY A 122 2.17 -0.39 -3.97
N PHE A 123 2.54 -1.24 -4.94
CA PHE A 123 2.54 -0.86 -6.36
C PHE A 123 1.13 -0.49 -6.83
N PHE A 124 0.12 -1.31 -6.52
CA PHE A 124 -1.27 -1.02 -6.87
C PHE A 124 -1.89 0.09 -6.03
N ALA A 125 -1.45 0.27 -4.78
CA ALA A 125 -1.82 1.45 -4.01
C ALA A 125 -1.32 2.73 -4.70
N GLY A 126 -0.09 2.72 -5.22
CA GLY A 126 0.47 3.82 -6.00
C GLY A 126 -0.31 4.12 -7.29
N ILE A 127 -0.66 3.07 -8.05
CA ILE A 127 -1.47 3.22 -9.29
C ILE A 127 -2.82 3.87 -8.99
N VAL A 128 -3.56 3.31 -8.05
CA VAL A 128 -4.91 3.78 -7.72
C VAL A 128 -4.86 5.17 -7.06
N GLY A 129 -3.92 5.38 -6.15
CA GLY A 129 -3.73 6.65 -5.48
C GLY A 129 -3.36 7.78 -6.43
N ALA A 130 -2.47 7.52 -7.39
CA ALA A 130 -2.10 8.49 -8.42
C ALA A 130 -3.28 8.86 -9.31
N HIS A 131 -4.02 7.86 -9.81
CA HIS A 131 -5.22 8.09 -10.58
C HIS A 131 -6.24 8.95 -9.82
N ASN A 132 -6.55 8.55 -8.57
CA ASN A 132 -7.53 9.24 -7.74
C ASN A 132 -7.07 10.67 -7.38
N GLY A 133 -5.76 10.90 -7.21
CA GLY A 133 -5.19 12.24 -7.01
C GLY A 133 -5.38 13.14 -8.23
N VAL A 134 -5.08 12.64 -9.42
CA VAL A 134 -5.32 13.38 -10.68
C VAL A 134 -6.82 13.61 -10.89
N MET A 135 -7.65 12.59 -10.64
CA MET A 135 -9.11 12.71 -10.70
C MET A 135 -9.64 13.80 -9.75
N ALA A 136 -9.15 13.83 -8.52
CA ALA A 136 -9.56 14.84 -7.54
C ALA A 136 -9.21 16.26 -8.00
N TYR A 137 -8.03 16.47 -8.55
CA TYR A 137 -7.63 17.75 -9.13
C TYR A 137 -8.52 18.14 -10.32
N GLY A 138 -8.83 17.19 -11.21
CA GLY A 138 -9.75 17.43 -12.33
C GLY A 138 -11.14 17.89 -11.86
N LYS A 139 -11.68 17.23 -10.83
CA LYS A 139 -12.98 17.62 -10.22
C LYS A 139 -12.90 18.99 -9.55
N ARG A 140 -11.82 19.30 -8.85
CA ARG A 140 -11.62 20.60 -8.20
C ARG A 140 -11.59 21.75 -9.19
N THR A 141 -10.86 21.57 -10.30
CA THR A 141 -10.59 22.64 -11.28
C THR A 141 -11.63 22.69 -12.41
N GLY A 142 -12.34 21.60 -12.65
CA GLY A 142 -13.20 21.43 -13.84
C GLY A 142 -12.42 21.35 -15.16
N ALA A 143 -11.09 21.18 -15.13
CA ALA A 143 -10.26 21.21 -16.30
C ALA A 143 -10.35 19.94 -17.16
N PHE A 144 -10.65 18.80 -16.55
CA PHE A 144 -10.84 17.51 -17.19
C PHE A 144 -11.63 16.57 -16.27
N GLU A 145 -12.11 15.47 -16.84
CA GLU A 145 -12.79 14.43 -16.10
C GLU A 145 -12.05 13.10 -16.20
N LEU A 146 -11.89 12.43 -15.06
CA LEU A 146 -11.46 11.03 -14.97
C LEU A 146 -12.53 10.24 -14.20
N GLY A 147 -12.92 9.09 -14.75
CA GLY A 147 -13.83 8.17 -14.06
C GLY A 147 -13.13 7.42 -12.94
N ARG A 148 -13.92 6.79 -12.06
CA ARG A 148 -13.39 6.01 -10.93
C ARG A 148 -12.70 4.74 -11.41
N VAL A 149 -11.61 4.37 -10.69
CA VAL A 149 -10.83 3.15 -10.96
C VAL A 149 -11.70 1.90 -10.85
N PHE A 150 -12.46 1.75 -9.77
CA PHE A 150 -13.30 0.57 -9.54
C PHE A 150 -14.42 0.38 -10.60
N ALA A 151 -14.74 1.42 -11.38
CA ALA A 151 -15.66 1.29 -12.52
C ALA A 151 -15.03 0.58 -13.73
N ARG A 152 -13.74 0.30 -13.69
CA ARG A 152 -13.00 -0.40 -14.73
C ARG A 152 -12.86 -1.88 -14.38
N LYS A 153 -12.84 -2.72 -15.40
CA LYS A 153 -12.73 -4.17 -15.23
C LYS A 153 -11.37 -4.60 -14.69
N ASP A 154 -10.33 -3.96 -15.18
CA ASP A 154 -8.93 -4.28 -14.89
C ASP A 154 -8.02 -3.08 -15.20
N TYR A 155 -6.72 -3.22 -14.90
CA TYR A 155 -5.73 -2.18 -15.15
C TYR A 155 -5.58 -1.84 -16.63
N ARG A 156 -5.74 -2.81 -17.51
CA ARG A 156 -5.68 -2.57 -18.96
C ARG A 156 -6.80 -1.64 -19.42
N GLU A 157 -8.02 -1.83 -18.94
CA GLU A 157 -9.13 -0.94 -19.24
C GLU A 157 -8.92 0.46 -18.63
N LEU A 158 -8.31 0.53 -17.43
CA LEU A 158 -7.93 1.81 -16.82
C LEU A 158 -6.96 2.59 -17.71
N ILE A 159 -5.91 1.96 -18.24
CA ILE A 159 -4.93 2.58 -19.13
C ILE A 159 -5.63 3.20 -20.36
N HIS A 160 -6.64 2.56 -20.90
CA HIS A 160 -7.38 3.11 -22.05
C HIS A 160 -8.04 4.46 -21.74
N THR A 161 -8.33 4.76 -20.48
CA THR A 161 -8.93 6.06 -20.09
C THR A 161 -7.95 7.22 -20.19
N TYR A 162 -6.65 6.94 -20.27
CA TYR A 162 -5.60 7.97 -20.41
C TYR A 162 -5.39 8.38 -21.85
N PHE A 163 -5.82 7.57 -22.82
CA PHE A 163 -5.69 7.94 -24.22
C PHE A 163 -6.55 9.15 -24.57
N GLY A 164 -5.90 10.20 -25.05
CA GLY A 164 -6.55 11.45 -25.39
C GLY A 164 -6.89 12.37 -24.21
N LEU A 165 -6.49 12.00 -22.98
CA LEU A 165 -6.59 12.88 -21.84
C LEU A 165 -5.72 14.13 -22.04
N LYS A 166 -6.34 15.29 -21.96
CA LYS A 166 -5.63 16.59 -22.06
C LYS A 166 -5.51 17.18 -20.67
N LEU A 167 -4.31 17.09 -20.11
CA LEU A 167 -4.00 17.70 -18.84
C LEU A 167 -3.55 19.15 -19.03
N PRO A 168 -3.90 20.08 -18.14
CA PRO A 168 -3.31 21.42 -18.10
C PRO A 168 -1.84 21.33 -17.69
N ASN A 169 -1.14 22.47 -17.68
CA ASN A 169 0.24 22.60 -17.24
C ASN A 169 0.37 22.51 -15.70
N ILE A 170 0.00 21.37 -15.15
CA ILE A 170 0.08 21.07 -13.71
C ILE A 170 1.48 20.66 -13.29
N LYS A 171 1.83 20.96 -12.04
CA LYS A 171 3.06 20.53 -11.36
C LYS A 171 2.72 19.53 -10.26
N ILE A 172 3.27 18.32 -10.36
CA ILE A 172 3.02 17.20 -9.43
C ILE A 172 4.31 16.87 -8.68
N ALA A 173 4.29 16.90 -7.35
CA ALA A 173 5.38 16.42 -6.52
C ALA A 173 5.06 15.01 -6.02
N ILE A 174 5.96 14.06 -6.24
CA ILE A 174 5.85 12.66 -5.82
C ILE A 174 6.92 12.40 -4.77
N THR A 175 6.54 11.94 -3.59
CA THR A 175 7.48 11.63 -2.52
C THR A 175 7.71 10.13 -2.41
N GLY A 176 8.99 9.74 -2.25
CA GLY A 176 9.40 8.36 -2.05
C GLY A 176 10.03 7.69 -3.28
N SER A 177 10.58 6.51 -3.04
CA SER A 177 11.26 5.68 -4.05
C SER A 177 10.93 4.18 -3.93
N GLY A 178 9.93 3.84 -3.11
CA GLY A 178 9.46 2.48 -2.89
C GLY A 178 8.41 2.04 -3.91
N ARG A 179 7.75 0.91 -3.62
CA ARG A 179 6.73 0.32 -4.50
C ARG A 179 5.55 1.25 -4.78
N VAL A 180 5.12 2.05 -3.79
CA VAL A 180 4.06 3.05 -3.97
C VAL A 180 4.50 4.08 -5.00
N ALA A 181 5.68 4.66 -4.83
CA ALA A 181 6.21 5.63 -5.81
C ALA A 181 6.33 5.02 -7.21
N HIS A 182 6.79 3.77 -7.35
CA HIS A 182 6.84 3.10 -8.65
C HIS A 182 5.45 2.96 -9.30
N GLY A 183 4.40 2.68 -8.53
CA GLY A 183 3.03 2.66 -9.04
C GLY A 183 2.55 4.05 -9.48
N ILE A 184 2.92 5.10 -8.74
CA ILE A 184 2.62 6.49 -9.13
C ILE A 184 3.32 6.83 -10.44
N LEU A 185 4.62 6.54 -10.55
CA LEU A 185 5.41 6.82 -11.75
C LEU A 185 4.88 6.11 -12.99
N ASP A 186 4.38 4.86 -12.84
CA ASP A 186 3.76 4.12 -13.94
C ASP A 186 2.54 4.88 -14.50
N VAL A 187 1.68 5.40 -13.62
CA VAL A 187 0.52 6.23 -14.03
C VAL A 187 0.96 7.55 -14.66
N MET A 188 1.96 8.24 -14.11
CA MET A 188 2.48 9.48 -14.70
C MET A 188 2.98 9.27 -16.13
N ASN A 189 3.76 8.21 -16.35
CA ASN A 189 4.26 7.83 -17.65
C ASN A 189 3.13 7.48 -18.64
N LEU A 190 2.12 6.74 -18.20
CA LEU A 190 0.96 6.37 -19.01
C LEU A 190 0.07 7.56 -19.35
N MET A 191 0.00 8.57 -18.51
CA MET A 191 -0.68 9.84 -18.77
C MET A 191 0.17 10.80 -19.64
N GLY A 192 1.43 10.47 -19.94
CA GLY A 192 2.33 11.30 -20.72
C GLY A 192 2.80 12.56 -19.99
N ILE A 193 2.88 12.53 -18.66
CA ILE A 193 3.39 13.63 -17.84
C ILE A 193 4.92 13.54 -17.82
N THR A 194 5.60 14.66 -18.02
CA THR A 194 7.07 14.69 -18.17
C THR A 194 7.74 14.75 -16.80
N GLU A 195 8.73 13.87 -16.56
CA GLU A 195 9.62 13.97 -15.40
C GLU A 195 10.61 15.12 -15.56
N VAL A 196 10.86 15.86 -14.49
CA VAL A 196 11.87 16.93 -14.43
C VAL A 196 12.69 16.78 -13.15
N GLU A 197 13.92 17.30 -13.16
CA GLU A 197 14.81 17.29 -12.01
C GLU A 197 14.33 18.28 -10.91
N PRO A 198 14.65 18.03 -9.62
CA PRO A 198 14.21 18.86 -8.51
C PRO A 198 14.51 20.35 -8.65
N ASP A 199 15.71 20.73 -9.09
CA ASP A 199 16.09 22.12 -9.26
C ASP A 199 15.30 22.77 -10.41
N GLU A 200 15.15 22.05 -11.53
CA GLU A 200 14.36 22.51 -12.67
C GLU A 200 12.89 22.70 -12.29
N TYR A 201 12.33 21.77 -11.49
CA TYR A 201 10.97 21.87 -10.98
C TYR A 201 10.73 23.14 -10.15
N LEU A 202 11.68 23.51 -9.30
CA LEU A 202 11.56 24.70 -8.45
C LEU A 202 11.74 26.02 -9.23
N GLU A 203 12.65 26.05 -10.20
CA GLU A 203 13.09 27.29 -10.86
C GLU A 203 12.27 27.65 -12.10
N ARG A 204 11.62 26.67 -12.77
CA ARG A 204 11.01 26.90 -14.11
C ARG A 204 9.49 26.82 -14.07
N ASN A 205 8.87 27.58 -14.97
CA ASN A 205 7.49 27.45 -15.37
C ASN A 205 7.39 26.58 -16.62
N PHE A 206 6.41 25.68 -16.65
CA PHE A 206 6.19 24.76 -17.77
C PHE A 206 4.87 25.07 -18.46
N THR A 207 4.80 24.81 -19.76
CA THR A 207 3.57 24.95 -20.58
C THR A 207 2.90 23.59 -20.84
N TYR A 208 3.38 22.56 -20.17
CA TYR A 208 2.89 21.18 -20.23
C TYR A 208 2.94 20.55 -18.83
N PRO A 209 2.20 19.45 -18.57
CA PRO A 209 2.21 18.83 -17.26
C PRO A 209 3.57 18.20 -16.94
N VAL A 210 4.05 18.43 -15.72
CA VAL A 210 5.32 17.87 -15.24
C VAL A 210 5.17 17.24 -13.86
N TYR A 211 6.03 16.27 -13.56
CA TYR A 211 6.21 15.77 -12.21
C TYR A 211 7.68 15.76 -11.80
N VAL A 212 7.91 15.79 -10.49
CA VAL A 212 9.20 15.56 -9.86
C VAL A 212 9.10 14.40 -8.90
N GLN A 213 10.06 13.47 -8.94
CA GLN A 213 10.21 12.45 -7.91
C GLN A 213 11.22 12.90 -6.85
N LEU A 214 10.77 13.03 -5.61
CA LEU A 214 11.58 13.43 -4.47
C LEU A 214 11.94 12.20 -3.63
N LYS A 215 13.22 11.87 -3.60
CA LYS A 215 13.80 10.75 -2.85
C LYS A 215 14.29 11.22 -1.48
N GLY A 216 14.77 10.31 -0.64
CA GLY A 216 15.17 10.67 0.72
C GLY A 216 16.13 11.84 0.83
N HIS A 217 17.12 11.93 -0.07
CA HIS A 217 18.09 13.04 -0.09
C HIS A 217 17.50 14.39 -0.56
N ASP A 218 16.39 14.36 -1.32
CA ASP A 218 15.66 15.57 -1.71
C ASP A 218 14.73 16.03 -0.59
N LEU A 219 14.17 15.07 0.17
CA LEU A 219 13.18 15.31 1.20
C LEU A 219 13.78 15.65 2.56
N TYR A 220 14.96 15.12 2.89
CA TYR A 220 15.52 15.22 4.24
C TYR A 220 17.00 15.62 4.24
N THR A 221 17.42 16.33 5.26
CA THR A 221 18.82 16.67 5.52
C THR A 221 19.11 16.61 7.01
N HIS A 222 20.27 16.08 7.37
CA HIS A 222 20.75 16.11 8.76
C HIS A 222 20.85 17.55 9.27
N ARG A 223 20.38 17.82 10.49
CA ARG A 223 20.30 19.17 11.07
C ARG A 223 21.63 19.88 11.12
N GLU A 224 22.70 19.16 11.51
CA GLU A 224 24.06 19.70 11.66
C GLU A 224 24.91 19.50 10.41
N LEU A 225 25.00 18.23 9.92
CA LEU A 225 25.93 17.84 8.83
C LEU A 225 25.48 18.30 7.44
N LYS A 226 24.18 18.70 7.28
CA LYS A 226 23.59 19.13 6.01
C LYS A 226 23.70 18.08 4.89
N THR A 227 23.79 16.80 5.25
CA THR A 227 23.87 15.65 4.32
C THR A 227 22.72 14.69 4.58
N TYR A 228 22.53 13.73 3.70
CA TYR A 228 21.58 12.63 3.89
C TYR A 228 22.32 11.30 3.71
N LYS A 229 22.14 10.39 4.67
CA LYS A 229 22.57 8.99 4.58
C LYS A 229 21.40 8.11 4.96
N ARG A 230 21.01 7.22 4.06
CA ARG A 230 19.79 6.41 4.18
C ARG A 230 19.76 5.58 5.47
N GLU A 231 20.82 4.84 5.73
CA GLU A 231 20.93 3.96 6.91
C GLU A 231 20.82 4.79 8.19
N HIS A 232 21.61 5.86 8.29
CA HIS A 232 21.58 6.76 9.44
C HIS A 232 20.21 7.45 9.62
N PHE A 233 19.53 7.80 8.53
CA PHE A 233 18.19 8.37 8.60
C PHE A 233 17.16 7.38 9.19
N HIS A 234 17.25 6.10 8.84
CA HIS A 234 16.36 5.08 9.39
C HIS A 234 16.63 4.78 10.87
N GLU A 235 17.89 4.86 11.31
CA GLU A 235 18.27 4.65 12.71
C GLU A 235 18.03 5.89 13.59
N HIS A 236 18.24 7.08 13.04
CA HIS A 236 18.21 8.35 13.76
C HIS A 236 17.37 9.43 13.04
N PRO A 237 16.08 9.19 12.72
CA PRO A 237 15.25 10.13 11.94
C PRO A 237 15.10 11.50 12.61
N THR A 238 15.11 11.58 13.94
CA THR A 238 14.98 12.83 14.70
C THR A 238 16.14 13.83 14.51
N GLU A 239 17.30 13.34 14.04
CA GLU A 239 18.45 14.19 13.71
C GLU A 239 18.31 14.90 12.36
N TYR A 240 17.25 14.58 11.60
CA TYR A 240 16.98 15.16 10.30
C TYR A 240 15.85 16.20 10.37
N ARG A 241 15.74 16.96 9.30
CA ARG A 241 14.65 17.90 9.05
C ARG A 241 14.17 17.79 7.62
N SER A 242 12.93 18.16 7.39
CA SER A 242 12.36 18.25 6.05
C SER A 242 13.03 19.34 5.19
N ARG A 243 13.08 19.09 3.89
CA ARG A 243 13.45 20.04 2.83
C ARG A 243 12.29 20.29 1.87
N PHE A 244 11.10 19.80 2.19
CA PHE A 244 9.95 19.84 1.28
C PHE A 244 9.31 21.23 1.15
N LEU A 245 9.54 22.15 2.08
CA LEU A 245 8.88 23.46 2.12
C LEU A 245 8.94 24.27 0.78
N PRO A 246 10.05 24.32 0.02
CA PRO A 246 10.06 25.03 -1.27
C PRO A 246 9.04 24.46 -2.27
N TYR A 247 8.79 23.16 -2.25
CA TYR A 247 7.85 22.50 -3.15
C TYR A 247 6.40 22.88 -2.86
N THR A 248 6.05 23.22 -1.61
CA THR A 248 4.70 23.67 -1.26
C THR A 248 4.29 24.97 -1.95
N ARG A 249 5.25 25.72 -2.50
CA ARG A 249 5.06 27.03 -3.15
C ARG A 249 4.84 26.96 -4.67
N CYS A 250 5.00 25.78 -5.26
CA CYS A 250 4.92 25.64 -6.73
C CYS A 250 4.30 24.31 -7.19
N THR A 251 3.71 23.55 -6.28
CA THR A 251 3.07 22.25 -6.57
C THR A 251 1.57 22.39 -6.55
N ASP A 252 0.90 21.79 -7.53
CA ASP A 252 -0.57 21.70 -7.59
C ASP A 252 -1.08 20.43 -6.89
N ILE A 253 -0.40 19.29 -7.14
CA ILE A 253 -0.77 17.98 -6.60
C ILE A 253 0.44 17.39 -5.87
N LEU A 254 0.28 17.06 -4.59
CA LEU A 254 1.21 16.21 -3.85
C LEU A 254 0.73 14.77 -3.89
N MET A 255 1.58 13.85 -4.33
CA MET A 255 1.37 12.40 -4.23
C MET A 255 2.35 11.82 -3.22
N ASN A 256 1.85 11.50 -2.04
CA ASN A 256 2.66 11.04 -0.92
C ASN A 256 2.75 9.51 -0.87
N GLY A 257 3.95 8.98 -1.09
CA GLY A 257 4.24 7.55 -1.11
C GLY A 257 5.44 7.15 -0.24
N ILE A 258 5.83 7.98 0.74
CA ILE A 258 6.91 7.66 1.68
C ILE A 258 6.43 6.75 2.81
N TYR A 259 7.33 5.92 3.34
CA TYR A 259 7.14 5.35 4.68
C TYR A 259 7.35 6.45 5.73
N TRP A 260 6.47 6.50 6.71
CA TRP A 260 6.57 7.45 7.82
C TRP A 260 6.29 6.76 9.16
N ASP A 261 6.92 7.26 10.21
CA ASP A 261 6.64 6.94 11.61
C ASP A 261 6.75 8.23 12.45
N VAL A 262 6.32 8.17 13.71
CA VAL A 262 6.23 9.34 14.59
C VAL A 262 7.56 10.04 14.87
N ASN A 263 8.71 9.40 14.63
CA ASN A 263 10.03 9.97 14.80
C ASN A 263 10.55 10.63 13.51
N THR A 264 9.94 10.30 12.38
CA THR A 264 10.33 10.86 11.08
C THR A 264 9.77 12.28 10.92
N PRO A 265 10.58 13.26 10.50
CA PRO A 265 10.09 14.61 10.23
C PRO A 265 8.94 14.59 9.23
N ARG A 266 7.91 15.39 9.47
CA ARG A 266 6.82 15.62 8.51
C ARG A 266 7.33 16.30 7.25
N LEU A 267 6.59 16.21 6.16
CA LEU A 267 6.93 16.93 4.93
C LEU A 267 6.84 18.46 5.13
N PHE A 268 5.78 18.89 5.79
CA PHE A 268 5.52 20.28 6.17
C PHE A 268 4.70 20.30 7.47
N GLU A 269 4.55 21.48 8.08
CA GLU A 269 3.74 21.68 9.28
C GLU A 269 2.45 22.45 8.93
N LYS A 270 1.42 22.40 9.79
CA LYS A 270 0.18 23.18 9.60
C LYS A 270 0.46 24.67 9.47
N THR A 271 1.48 25.16 10.17
CA THR A 271 1.93 26.56 10.12
C THR A 271 2.52 27.00 8.79
N ASP A 272 2.92 26.05 7.94
CA ASP A 272 3.44 26.32 6.61
C ASP A 272 2.34 26.56 5.56
N ILE A 273 1.07 26.31 5.96
CA ILE A 273 -0.10 26.51 5.10
C ILE A 273 -0.54 27.98 5.20
N ASP A 274 0.18 28.83 4.53
CA ASP A 274 -0.09 30.27 4.40
C ASP A 274 -0.59 30.64 2.97
N GLU A 275 -0.66 31.91 2.66
CA GLU A 275 -1.12 32.43 1.37
C GLU A 275 -0.26 31.97 0.18
N SER A 276 1.00 31.60 0.42
CA SER A 276 1.91 31.11 -0.63
C SER A 276 1.87 29.58 -0.81
N PHE A 277 1.08 28.86 -0.01
CA PHE A 277 0.89 27.41 -0.13
C PHE A 277 -0.01 27.09 -1.33
N THR A 278 0.56 26.54 -2.40
CA THR A 278 -0.15 26.31 -3.67
C THR A 278 -0.82 24.94 -3.79
N ILE A 279 -0.40 23.95 -2.98
CA ILE A 279 -0.95 22.61 -3.06
C ILE A 279 -2.46 22.64 -2.73
N ASN A 280 -3.27 22.22 -3.69
CA ASN A 280 -4.72 22.18 -3.54
C ASN A 280 -5.28 20.76 -3.49
N THR A 281 -4.47 19.77 -3.90
CA THR A 281 -4.85 18.36 -3.89
C THR A 281 -3.68 17.54 -3.36
N ILE A 282 -3.95 16.70 -2.38
CA ILE A 282 -2.99 15.75 -1.81
C ILE A 282 -3.55 14.35 -1.96
N ALA A 283 -2.85 13.50 -2.68
CA ALA A 283 -3.06 12.05 -2.66
C ALA A 283 -2.13 11.47 -1.60
N ASP A 284 -2.64 11.28 -0.39
CA ASP A 284 -1.89 10.69 0.71
C ASP A 284 -2.07 9.17 0.68
N ILE A 285 -1.19 8.50 -0.09
CA ILE A 285 -1.25 7.05 -0.32
C ILE A 285 -0.64 6.28 0.85
N THR A 286 0.15 6.95 1.67
CA THR A 286 0.70 6.43 2.93
C THR A 286 -0.41 6.25 3.97
N ASP A 287 -1.38 7.18 3.96
CA ASP A 287 -2.60 7.16 4.76
C ASP A 287 -2.37 7.10 6.29
N ASP A 288 -1.37 7.83 6.76
CA ASP A 288 -1.11 7.98 8.19
C ASP A 288 -1.82 9.23 8.72
N GLU A 289 -2.83 9.06 9.58
CA GLU A 289 -3.55 10.17 10.22
C GLU A 289 -2.58 11.08 11.00
N ASN A 290 -2.61 12.39 10.71
CA ASN A 290 -1.65 13.37 11.24
C ASN A 290 -0.18 12.96 11.05
N GLY A 291 0.11 12.19 10.01
CA GLY A 291 1.42 11.64 9.70
C GLY A 291 2.33 12.62 8.97
N SER A 292 3.03 12.14 7.93
CA SER A 292 3.90 12.97 7.08
C SER A 292 3.20 14.17 6.45
N VAL A 293 1.87 14.03 6.22
CA VAL A 293 0.94 15.09 5.84
C VAL A 293 0.12 15.48 7.08
N PRO A 294 0.40 16.59 7.76
CA PRO A 294 -0.17 16.92 9.06
C PRO A 294 -1.67 17.26 9.03
N ILE A 295 -2.24 17.40 7.85
CA ILE A 295 -3.66 17.67 7.62
C ILE A 295 -4.44 16.45 7.10
N ASN A 296 -3.82 15.27 7.07
CA ASN A 296 -4.57 14.03 6.91
C ASN A 296 -5.34 13.75 8.21
N LEU A 297 -6.66 13.70 8.13
CA LEU A 297 -7.58 13.49 9.26
C LEU A 297 -8.13 12.05 9.32
N GLY A 298 -7.41 11.11 8.73
CA GLY A 298 -7.80 9.71 8.61
C GLY A 298 -8.38 9.34 7.25
N ASP A 299 -8.53 8.04 7.03
CA ASP A 299 -8.95 7.49 5.76
C ASP A 299 -10.45 7.73 5.47
N ASN A 300 -10.76 7.71 4.20
CA ASN A 300 -12.11 7.72 3.65
C ASN A 300 -12.39 6.37 2.97
N THR A 301 -13.55 6.24 2.32
CA THR A 301 -13.96 5.01 1.65
C THR A 301 -13.58 5.00 0.17
N ILE A 302 -13.57 3.81 -0.43
CA ILE A 302 -13.40 3.67 -1.88
C ILE A 302 -14.49 4.42 -2.64
N GLU A 303 -15.74 4.43 -2.14
CA GLU A 303 -16.88 5.11 -2.76
C GLU A 303 -16.68 6.62 -2.79
N ASP A 304 -16.15 7.17 -1.70
CA ASP A 304 -15.93 8.62 -1.54
C ASP A 304 -14.51 8.88 -1.00
N PRO A 305 -13.47 8.82 -1.87
CA PRO A 305 -12.07 8.78 -1.44
C PRO A 305 -11.51 10.14 -1.05
N VAL A 306 -12.25 11.23 -1.24
CA VAL A 306 -11.73 12.60 -1.10
C VAL A 306 -12.59 13.39 -0.12
N TYR A 307 -11.93 14.06 0.80
CA TYR A 307 -12.53 15.09 1.65
C TYR A 307 -11.74 16.39 1.56
N GLY A 308 -12.36 17.50 1.93
CA GLY A 308 -11.68 18.78 2.06
C GLY A 308 -11.14 19.00 3.47
N VAL A 309 -10.08 19.80 3.60
CA VAL A 309 -9.58 20.33 4.86
C VAL A 309 -9.44 21.84 4.74
N SER A 310 -10.08 22.58 5.63
CA SER A 310 -10.00 24.04 5.68
C SER A 310 -8.55 24.51 5.86
N LYS A 311 -8.09 25.45 5.03
CA LYS A 311 -6.74 26.04 5.15
C LYS A 311 -6.56 26.88 6.42
N THR A 312 -7.66 27.27 7.07
CA THR A 312 -7.64 28.17 8.23
C THR A 312 -7.91 27.45 9.57
N THR A 313 -8.93 26.55 9.57
CA THR A 313 -9.30 25.84 10.82
C THR A 313 -8.70 24.44 10.90
N PHE A 314 -8.22 23.88 9.78
CA PHE A 314 -7.73 22.50 9.64
C PHE A 314 -8.78 21.43 9.99
N GLU A 315 -10.05 21.81 9.93
CA GLU A 315 -11.17 20.90 10.13
C GLU A 315 -11.63 20.29 8.80
N LYS A 316 -12.26 19.12 8.87
CA LYS A 316 -12.84 18.43 7.71
C LYS A 316 -13.98 19.25 7.11
N THR A 317 -13.97 19.37 5.78
CA THR A 317 -15.00 20.07 4.99
C THR A 317 -15.45 19.20 3.83
N ALA A 318 -16.44 19.66 3.08
CA ALA A 318 -16.72 19.09 1.77
C ALA A 318 -15.49 19.26 0.84
N PRO A 319 -15.21 18.31 -0.04
CA PRO A 319 -14.13 18.44 -1.02
C PRO A 319 -14.50 19.49 -2.10
N TYR A 320 -13.47 19.95 -2.83
CA TYR A 320 -13.59 20.81 -4.01
C TYR A 320 -14.14 22.21 -3.75
N ILE A 321 -14.11 22.70 -2.51
CA ILE A 321 -14.54 24.07 -2.18
C ILE A 321 -13.36 25.03 -2.06
N ASN A 322 -13.61 26.32 -2.30
CA ASN A 322 -12.59 27.34 -2.11
C ASN A 322 -12.16 27.44 -0.64
N GLY A 323 -10.88 27.69 -0.41
CA GLY A 323 -10.32 27.77 0.94
C GLY A 323 -10.05 26.43 1.62
N SER A 324 -10.22 25.31 0.89
CA SER A 324 -9.83 23.97 1.35
C SER A 324 -8.70 23.36 0.53
N ILE A 325 -8.06 22.34 1.08
CA ILE A 325 -7.17 21.39 0.40
C ILE A 325 -7.92 20.06 0.32
N ASP A 326 -7.95 19.45 -0.86
CA ASP A 326 -8.56 18.13 -1.05
C ASP A 326 -7.56 17.05 -0.67
N ILE A 327 -7.97 16.17 0.24
CA ILE A 327 -7.19 15.02 0.70
C ILE A 327 -7.85 13.76 0.14
N MET A 328 -7.12 13.02 -0.69
CA MET A 328 -7.45 11.66 -1.06
C MET A 328 -6.64 10.72 -0.15
N ALA A 329 -7.32 10.05 0.74
CA ALA A 329 -6.76 9.10 1.70
C ALA A 329 -7.69 7.90 1.83
N VAL A 330 -7.19 6.69 1.51
CA VAL A 330 -7.97 5.44 1.54
C VAL A 330 -7.03 4.28 1.87
N GLY A 331 -7.25 3.62 2.99
CA GLY A 331 -6.38 2.56 3.50
C GLY A 331 -6.36 1.26 2.68
N ASN A 332 -7.27 1.08 1.73
CA ASN A 332 -7.38 -0.15 0.93
C ASN A 332 -7.45 0.11 -0.59
N LEU A 333 -6.74 1.11 -1.08
CA LEU A 333 -6.67 1.50 -2.50
C LEU A 333 -6.54 0.33 -3.49
N PRO A 334 -5.72 -0.72 -3.26
CA PRO A 334 -5.59 -1.84 -4.20
C PRO A 334 -6.91 -2.59 -4.48
N ASN A 335 -7.91 -2.46 -3.60
CA ASN A 335 -9.23 -3.09 -3.80
C ASN A 335 -10.06 -2.41 -4.90
N GLU A 336 -9.64 -1.26 -5.43
CA GLU A 336 -10.23 -0.71 -6.66
C GLU A 336 -9.79 -1.47 -7.94
N LEU A 337 -8.64 -2.20 -7.89
CA LEU A 337 -8.15 -3.10 -8.94
C LEU A 337 -7.84 -4.49 -8.36
N PRO A 338 -8.80 -5.18 -7.71
CA PRO A 338 -8.50 -6.32 -6.86
C PRO A 338 -7.95 -7.53 -7.65
N ARG A 339 -8.33 -7.69 -8.91
CA ARG A 339 -7.86 -8.81 -9.76
C ARG A 339 -6.39 -8.63 -10.16
N ASP A 340 -6.00 -7.40 -10.53
CA ASP A 340 -4.63 -7.09 -10.92
C ASP A 340 -3.71 -7.06 -9.70
N ALA A 341 -4.16 -6.48 -8.60
CA ALA A 341 -3.45 -6.49 -7.32
C ALA A 341 -3.21 -7.93 -6.82
N SER A 342 -4.22 -8.80 -6.91
CA SER A 342 -4.08 -10.23 -6.55
C SER A 342 -3.11 -10.96 -7.46
N ARG A 343 -3.15 -10.69 -8.77
CA ARG A 343 -2.22 -11.30 -9.74
C ARG A 343 -0.78 -10.92 -9.39
N TYR A 344 -0.52 -9.65 -9.20
CA TYR A 344 0.80 -9.13 -8.83
C TYR A 344 1.30 -9.74 -7.51
N PHE A 345 0.43 -9.77 -6.48
CA PHE A 345 0.74 -10.37 -5.19
C PHE A 345 1.13 -11.85 -5.32
N GLY A 346 0.31 -12.64 -6.03
CA GLY A 346 0.56 -14.05 -6.25
C GLY A 346 1.82 -14.32 -7.09
N GLU A 347 2.16 -13.47 -8.05
CA GLU A 347 3.42 -13.55 -8.80
C GLU A 347 4.64 -13.39 -7.86
N GLN A 348 4.61 -12.41 -6.93
CA GLN A 348 5.68 -12.23 -5.97
C GLN A 348 5.76 -13.42 -4.99
N LEU A 349 4.60 -13.91 -4.52
CA LEU A 349 4.52 -15.08 -3.64
C LEU A 349 5.13 -16.32 -4.31
N ILE A 350 4.75 -16.60 -5.54
CA ILE A 350 5.25 -17.76 -6.31
C ILE A 350 6.75 -17.63 -6.56
N LYS A 351 7.19 -16.47 -7.01
CA LYS A 351 8.57 -16.24 -7.43
C LYS A 351 9.56 -16.29 -6.27
N HIS A 352 9.19 -15.77 -5.11
CA HIS A 352 10.14 -15.50 -4.05
C HIS A 352 9.93 -16.32 -2.76
N VAL A 353 8.74 -16.90 -2.55
CA VAL A 353 8.37 -17.47 -1.24
C VAL A 353 7.96 -18.92 -1.32
N LEU A 354 7.14 -19.32 -2.30
CA LEU A 354 6.54 -20.66 -2.30
C LEU A 354 7.56 -21.79 -2.36
N THR A 355 8.65 -21.64 -3.09
CA THR A 355 9.68 -22.69 -3.17
C THR A 355 10.30 -22.97 -1.80
N ASP A 356 10.62 -21.93 -1.04
CA ASP A 356 11.23 -22.07 0.28
C ASP A 356 10.19 -22.53 1.31
N LEU A 357 8.96 -22.03 1.20
CA LEU A 357 7.85 -22.40 2.09
C LEU A 357 7.47 -23.88 1.99
N LEU A 358 7.44 -24.43 0.78
CA LEU A 358 7.09 -25.82 0.47
C LEU A 358 8.27 -26.78 0.61
N GLY A 359 9.51 -26.25 0.57
CA GLY A 359 10.73 -27.00 0.70
C GLY A 359 11.21 -27.10 2.15
N ASN A 360 12.54 -27.03 2.32
CA ASN A 360 13.19 -27.15 3.63
C ASN A 360 13.19 -25.84 4.45
N GLY A 361 12.52 -24.78 3.96
CA GLY A 361 12.60 -23.45 4.53
C GLY A 361 13.82 -22.67 4.03
N SER A 362 13.96 -21.44 4.50
CA SER A 362 15.12 -20.57 4.28
C SER A 362 15.22 -19.58 5.43
N GLU A 363 16.34 -18.89 5.56
CA GLU A 363 16.50 -17.81 6.54
C GLU A 363 15.42 -16.73 6.40
N MET A 364 14.96 -16.46 5.17
CA MET A 364 13.86 -15.53 4.92
C MET A 364 12.56 -16.00 5.59
N ILE A 365 12.20 -17.28 5.44
CA ILE A 365 11.01 -17.86 6.08
C ILE A 365 11.18 -17.89 7.60
N GLU A 366 12.37 -18.20 8.10
CA GLU A 366 12.65 -18.20 9.55
C GLU A 366 12.47 -16.79 10.13
N ARG A 367 13.07 -15.77 9.51
CA ARG A 367 12.89 -14.37 9.92
C ARG A 367 11.45 -13.88 9.85
N ALA A 368 10.63 -14.45 8.95
CA ALA A 368 9.22 -14.08 8.79
C ALA A 368 8.27 -14.91 9.69
N THR A 369 8.78 -15.94 10.38
CA THR A 369 7.98 -16.80 11.23
C THR A 369 7.85 -16.19 12.63
N ILE A 370 6.68 -15.62 12.93
CA ILE A 370 6.39 -15.02 14.24
C ILE A 370 6.16 -16.13 15.30
N LEU A 371 5.32 -17.10 14.95
CA LEU A 371 5.06 -18.25 15.81
C LEU A 371 5.48 -19.54 15.11
N LYS A 372 6.11 -20.44 15.85
CA LYS A 372 6.38 -21.81 15.45
C LYS A 372 5.77 -22.75 16.50
N ASP A 373 4.82 -23.57 16.06
CA ASP A 373 4.11 -24.51 16.92
C ASP A 373 3.60 -23.82 18.21
N GLY A 374 2.92 -22.68 18.03
CA GLY A 374 2.33 -21.90 19.13
C GLY A 374 3.30 -21.13 20.01
N LYS A 375 4.59 -21.07 19.67
CA LYS A 375 5.61 -20.37 20.45
C LYS A 375 6.27 -19.25 19.64
N LEU A 376 6.56 -18.14 20.30
CA LEU A 376 7.36 -17.07 19.69
C LEU A 376 8.71 -17.60 19.23
N THR A 377 9.14 -17.17 18.03
CA THR A 377 10.48 -17.44 17.55
C THR A 377 11.49 -16.40 18.09
N PRO A 378 12.81 -16.67 18.08
CA PRO A 378 13.81 -15.75 18.62
C PRO A 378 13.76 -14.34 18.03
N HIS A 379 13.40 -14.20 16.76
CA HIS A 379 13.26 -12.89 16.11
C HIS A 379 12.10 -12.04 16.67
N PHE A 380 11.16 -12.65 17.40
CA PHE A 380 9.96 -12.01 17.91
C PHE A 380 9.81 -12.09 19.43
N GLU A 381 10.88 -12.38 20.18
CA GLU A 381 10.89 -12.37 21.65
C GLU A 381 10.45 -11.02 22.24
N TYR A 382 10.65 -9.92 21.50
CA TYR A 382 10.16 -8.59 21.91
C TYR A 382 8.62 -8.50 22.00
N LEU A 383 7.88 -9.50 21.51
CA LEU A 383 6.43 -9.62 21.64
C LEU A 383 5.99 -10.38 22.90
N GLU A 384 6.88 -10.82 23.79
CA GLU A 384 6.54 -11.63 24.97
C GLU A 384 5.47 -10.98 25.83
N ASP A 385 5.57 -9.67 26.09
CA ASP A 385 4.58 -8.91 26.85
C ASP A 385 3.21 -8.85 26.18
N TYR A 386 3.20 -8.75 24.85
CA TYR A 386 1.98 -8.75 24.03
C TYR A 386 1.38 -10.16 23.88
N ALA A 387 2.21 -11.17 23.91
CA ALA A 387 1.84 -12.59 23.83
C ALA A 387 1.49 -13.19 25.20
N ALA A 388 1.75 -12.50 26.31
CA ALA A 388 1.37 -12.94 27.65
C ALA A 388 -0.15 -12.84 27.85
N HIS A 389 -0.72 -13.88 28.46
CA HIS A 389 -2.17 -13.95 28.77
C HIS A 389 -2.57 -13.04 29.93
#